data_a812c9fa5bc50788670021d3bf1d0b58
#
_entry.id   a812c9fa5bc50788670021d3bf1d0b58
#
_cell.length_a   1.000
_cell.length_b   1.000
_cell.length_c   1.000
_cell.angle_alpha   90.00
_cell.angle_beta   90.00
_cell.angle_gamma   90.00
#
_symmetry.space_group_name_H-M   'P 1'
#
loop_
_entity.id
_entity.type
_entity.pdbx_description
1 polymer ?
#
loop_
_entity_poly.entity_id
_entity_poly.type
_entity_poly.pdbx_seq_one_letter_code
_entity_poly.pdbx_strand_id
1 'polypeptide(L)'
;MCTDAPVIHNPRDRAHPRSPLLRPEPGTAATLGFVLRYLGLFSDSFTLAVILWPFASAVLTLPILAMLYHKDHRLRLAAGLSAYLAVLYALGLVAFTLYPMPDDPVRFCATHHLLPQLDLLKFIQDAQTGLYGVLQLVMNVVFFMPMGFMLCRWAGWRFWVALPFSFGCSVFIETSQLTGFWGLYPCAYRQFDVDDMLTNTLGAVIGFGIAKLIGLVWPKKQIETGGMVTRPGFVHRAVALIIDVILMQICVFTISIAFMYAFYKLAVPLNNGRFNVGAFEVGTELVEWVPRLLAVCAFAAFEVWIPWRHRGQTLGCQYTQMTVESAPRTGTYRVAFYVTRTAVLGTWYLLLVDGANQPFWWLTFALLVFWLVANYDNTLTEPTLLVQFHIYQHLFS
;
A
#
# COMPACT_ATOMS: atom_id res chain seq x y z
N MET A 1 -34.12 -11.71 75.36
CA MET A 1 -35.08 -10.90 74.59
C MET A 1 -34.40 -10.47 73.30
N CYS A 2 -34.52 -11.26 72.30
CA CYS A 2 -34.05 -10.98 70.93
C CYS A 2 -35.29 -10.66 70.13
N THR A 3 -35.33 -9.50 69.56
CA THR A 3 -36.37 -9.08 68.57
C THR A 3 -35.87 -9.27 67.15
N ASP A 4 -36.59 -10.10 66.43
CA ASP A 4 -36.41 -10.36 65.02
C ASP A 4 -36.72 -9.10 64.19
N ALA A 5 -35.78 -8.68 63.34
CA ALA A 5 -35.99 -7.66 62.30
C ALA A 5 -36.33 -8.36 61.00
N PRO A 6 -37.37 -7.92 60.27
CA PRO A 6 -37.76 -8.54 59.00
C PRO A 6 -36.79 -8.16 57.87
N VAL A 7 -36.35 -9.16 57.12
CA VAL A 7 -35.59 -9.02 55.86
C VAL A 7 -36.48 -8.37 54.81
N ILE A 8 -36.15 -7.14 54.43
CA ILE A 8 -36.79 -6.43 53.32
C ILE A 8 -36.25 -7.00 52.00
N HIS A 9 -37.05 -7.78 51.32
CA HIS A 9 -36.82 -8.17 49.94
C HIS A 9 -36.86 -6.93 49.04
N ASN A 10 -35.76 -6.61 48.43
CA ASN A 10 -35.64 -5.54 47.44
C ASN A 10 -36.14 -6.05 46.07
N PRO A 11 -37.25 -5.54 45.49
CA PRO A 11 -37.82 -6.05 44.23
C PRO A 11 -37.13 -5.49 42.99
N ARG A 12 -35.82 -5.25 43.05
CA ARG A 12 -35.06 -4.68 41.89
C ARG A 12 -34.01 -5.59 41.27
N ASP A 13 -34.03 -6.88 41.52
CA ASP A 13 -33.37 -7.83 40.68
C ASP A 13 -34.17 -8.08 39.39
N ARG A 14 -34.35 -7.01 38.62
CA ARG A 14 -34.73 -7.18 37.22
C ARG A 14 -33.54 -7.82 36.52
N ALA A 15 -33.67 -9.12 36.27
CA ALA A 15 -32.85 -9.83 35.33
C ALA A 15 -32.59 -8.93 34.11
N HIS A 16 -31.34 -8.60 33.85
CA HIS A 16 -30.93 -8.03 32.59
C HIS A 16 -31.47 -8.94 31.49
N PRO A 17 -32.11 -8.41 30.45
CA PRO A 17 -32.49 -9.23 29.31
C PRO A 17 -31.18 -9.82 28.76
N ARG A 18 -31.02 -11.13 28.96
CA ARG A 18 -30.10 -11.93 28.18
C ARG A 18 -30.43 -11.58 26.73
N SER A 19 -29.45 -11.07 26.00
CA SER A 19 -29.58 -10.89 24.54
C SER A 19 -30.31 -12.12 24.00
N PRO A 20 -31.39 -11.99 23.25
CA PRO A 20 -32.12 -13.16 22.79
C PRO A 20 -31.15 -13.96 21.93
N LEU A 21 -30.65 -15.08 22.49
CA LEU A 21 -30.01 -16.11 21.73
C LEU A 21 -31.02 -16.50 20.66
N LEU A 22 -30.78 -16.10 19.44
CA LEU A 22 -31.58 -16.39 18.27
C LEU A 22 -31.64 -17.92 18.12
N ARG A 23 -32.65 -18.56 18.71
CA ARG A 23 -32.99 -19.95 18.36
C ARG A 23 -33.60 -19.90 16.96
N PRO A 24 -33.03 -20.57 15.97
CA PRO A 24 -33.63 -20.68 14.65
C PRO A 24 -34.94 -21.42 14.76
N GLU A 25 -36.02 -20.81 14.31
CA GLU A 25 -37.29 -21.52 14.08
C GLU A 25 -37.14 -22.49 12.91
N PRO A 26 -37.78 -23.68 12.94
CA PRO A 26 -37.62 -24.68 11.90
C PRO A 26 -38.41 -24.31 10.65
N GLY A 27 -37.71 -23.66 9.68
CA GLY A 27 -38.27 -23.33 8.36
C GLY A 27 -37.25 -22.61 7.50
N THR A 28 -37.26 -22.86 6.18
CA THR A 28 -36.31 -22.25 5.21
C THR A 28 -36.30 -20.72 5.24
N ALA A 29 -37.45 -20.09 5.46
CA ALA A 29 -37.61 -18.64 5.56
C ALA A 29 -36.95 -18.08 6.83
N ALA A 30 -37.01 -18.77 7.95
CA ALA A 30 -36.39 -18.40 9.20
C ALA A 30 -34.85 -18.55 9.14
N THR A 31 -34.38 -19.60 8.48
CA THR A 31 -32.93 -19.80 8.22
C THR A 31 -32.38 -18.70 7.33
N LEU A 32 -33.09 -18.31 6.26
CA LEU A 32 -32.70 -17.22 5.39
C LEU A 32 -32.68 -15.87 6.13
N GLY A 33 -33.72 -15.60 6.94
CA GLY A 33 -33.77 -14.39 7.77
C GLY A 33 -32.64 -14.32 8.80
N PHE A 34 -32.25 -15.45 9.37
CA PHE A 34 -31.11 -15.56 10.27
C PHE A 34 -29.79 -15.26 9.54
N VAL A 35 -29.56 -15.89 8.38
CA VAL A 35 -28.35 -15.66 7.55
C VAL A 35 -28.24 -14.18 7.13
N LEU A 36 -29.33 -13.57 6.70
CA LEU A 36 -29.35 -12.14 6.31
C LEU A 36 -29.04 -11.23 7.49
N ARG A 37 -29.54 -11.50 8.69
CA ARG A 37 -29.19 -10.77 9.92
C ARG A 37 -27.73 -10.97 10.29
N TYR A 38 -27.22 -12.18 10.16
CA TYR A 38 -25.81 -12.48 10.40
C TYR A 38 -24.89 -11.70 9.45
N LEU A 39 -25.23 -11.67 8.15
CA LEU A 39 -24.50 -10.88 7.17
C LEU A 39 -24.62 -9.37 7.43
N GLY A 40 -25.75 -8.92 8.01
CA GLY A 40 -25.92 -7.51 8.42
C GLY A 40 -24.93 -7.06 9.49
N LEU A 41 -24.40 -7.97 10.33
CA LEU A 41 -23.36 -7.63 11.31
C LEU A 41 -22.04 -7.18 10.67
N PHE A 42 -21.83 -7.52 9.41
CA PHE A 42 -20.62 -7.13 8.66
C PHE A 42 -20.80 -5.82 7.87
N SER A 43 -21.98 -5.18 7.92
CA SER A 43 -22.26 -3.98 7.12
C SER A 43 -21.32 -2.82 7.46
N ASP A 44 -21.00 -2.61 8.74
CA ASP A 44 -20.16 -1.52 9.20
C ASP A 44 -18.70 -1.73 8.78
N SER A 45 -18.18 -2.95 8.92
CA SER A 45 -16.86 -3.33 8.46
C SER A 45 -16.72 -3.18 6.95
N PHE A 46 -17.74 -3.60 6.19
CA PHE A 46 -17.77 -3.42 4.73
C PHE A 46 -17.80 -1.94 4.34
N THR A 47 -18.65 -1.16 4.99
CA THR A 47 -18.75 0.28 4.76
C THR A 47 -17.43 0.99 5.03
N LEU A 48 -16.76 0.65 6.14
CA LEU A 48 -15.43 1.16 6.46
C LEU A 48 -14.41 0.83 5.37
N ALA A 49 -14.37 -0.42 4.91
CA ALA A 49 -13.45 -0.85 3.85
C ALA A 49 -13.70 -0.07 2.54
N VAL A 50 -14.96 0.12 2.15
CA VAL A 50 -15.34 0.87 0.94
C VAL A 50 -14.99 2.35 1.06
N ILE A 51 -15.20 2.97 2.23
CA ILE A 51 -14.84 4.39 2.46
C ILE A 51 -13.31 4.57 2.40
N LEU A 52 -12.54 3.68 2.99
CA LEU A 52 -11.07 3.77 3.00
C LEU A 52 -10.43 3.40 1.66
N TRP A 53 -11.12 2.62 0.83
CA TRP A 53 -10.57 2.11 -0.43
C TRP A 53 -10.05 3.20 -1.40
N PRO A 54 -10.76 4.30 -1.70
CA PRO A 54 -10.23 5.32 -2.60
C PRO A 54 -8.98 6.00 -2.05
N PHE A 55 -8.90 6.23 -0.74
CA PHE A 55 -7.71 6.83 -0.10
C PHE A 55 -6.51 5.87 -0.14
N ALA A 56 -6.69 4.63 0.27
CA ALA A 56 -5.65 3.61 0.20
C ALA A 56 -5.21 3.37 -1.26
N SER A 57 -6.17 3.33 -2.20
CA SER A 57 -5.87 3.20 -3.62
C SER A 57 -5.05 4.38 -4.15
N ALA A 58 -5.38 5.62 -3.75
CA ALA A 58 -4.61 6.81 -4.15
C ALA A 58 -3.16 6.72 -3.64
N VAL A 59 -2.94 6.36 -2.37
CA VAL A 59 -1.61 6.19 -1.77
C VAL A 59 -0.84 5.06 -2.45
N LEU A 60 -1.50 3.95 -2.74
CA LEU A 60 -0.89 2.77 -3.34
C LEU A 60 -0.78 2.82 -4.87
N THR A 61 -1.32 3.87 -5.52
CA THR A 61 -1.27 4.00 -6.98
C THR A 61 0.16 3.93 -7.50
N LEU A 62 1.10 4.67 -6.93
CA LEU A 62 2.49 4.65 -7.38
C LEU A 62 3.15 3.27 -7.20
N PRO A 63 3.12 2.61 -6.02
CA PRO A 63 3.63 1.25 -5.86
C PRO A 63 2.98 0.24 -6.82
N ILE A 64 1.66 0.32 -7.03
CA ILE A 64 0.95 -0.56 -7.95
C ILE A 64 1.43 -0.37 -9.39
N LEU A 65 1.50 0.87 -9.86
CA LEU A 65 1.97 1.17 -11.21
C LEU A 65 3.43 0.74 -11.41
N ALA A 66 4.29 1.03 -10.44
CA ALA A 66 5.69 0.63 -10.47
C ALA A 66 5.83 -0.91 -10.57
N MET A 67 5.08 -1.66 -9.76
CA MET A 67 5.06 -3.13 -9.80
C MET A 67 4.52 -3.66 -11.13
N LEU A 68 3.45 -3.07 -11.69
CA LEU A 68 2.86 -3.47 -12.96
C LEU A 68 3.83 -3.23 -14.13
N TYR A 69 4.51 -2.09 -14.14
CA TYR A 69 5.54 -1.82 -15.17
C TYR A 69 6.75 -2.73 -15.02
N HIS A 70 7.18 -3.00 -13.80
CA HIS A 70 8.28 -3.94 -13.56
C HIS A 70 7.96 -5.35 -14.08
N LYS A 71 6.71 -5.81 -13.88
CA LYS A 71 6.30 -7.18 -14.22
C LYS A 71 5.86 -7.35 -15.68
N ASP A 72 5.03 -6.43 -16.17
CA ASP A 72 4.32 -6.59 -17.44
C ASP A 72 4.83 -5.63 -18.55
N HIS A 73 5.78 -4.74 -18.24
CA HIS A 73 6.35 -3.69 -19.12
C HIS A 73 5.31 -2.74 -19.73
N ARG A 74 4.04 -2.89 -19.41
CA ARG A 74 2.92 -2.06 -19.89
C ARG A 74 1.75 -2.10 -18.90
N LEU A 75 0.94 -1.05 -18.91
CA LEU A 75 -0.32 -1.05 -18.16
C LEU A 75 -1.36 -1.89 -18.91
N ARG A 76 -1.89 -2.88 -18.19
CA ARG A 76 -3.03 -3.68 -18.63
C ARG A 76 -4.20 -3.36 -17.71
N LEU A 77 -5.33 -2.98 -18.30
CA LEU A 77 -6.51 -2.59 -17.53
C LEU A 77 -6.94 -3.69 -16.53
N ALA A 78 -6.93 -4.96 -16.98
CA ALA A 78 -7.24 -6.10 -16.12
C ALA A 78 -6.25 -6.26 -14.96
N ALA A 79 -4.94 -6.02 -15.18
CA ALA A 79 -3.93 -6.11 -14.12
C ALA A 79 -4.07 -4.94 -13.12
N GLY A 80 -4.35 -3.72 -13.62
CA GLY A 80 -4.65 -2.58 -12.77
C GLY A 80 -5.90 -2.82 -11.93
N LEU A 81 -7.00 -3.23 -12.54
CA LEU A 81 -8.24 -3.53 -11.84
C LEU A 81 -8.04 -4.62 -10.76
N SER A 82 -7.32 -5.70 -11.09
CA SER A 82 -7.04 -6.76 -10.12
C SER A 82 -6.20 -6.27 -8.95
N ALA A 83 -5.24 -5.35 -9.16
CA ALA A 83 -4.45 -4.77 -8.07
C ALA A 83 -5.33 -3.90 -7.13
N TYR A 84 -6.20 -3.05 -7.67
CA TYR A 84 -7.10 -2.24 -6.84
C TYR A 84 -8.18 -3.07 -6.13
N LEU A 85 -8.66 -4.16 -6.75
CA LEU A 85 -9.53 -5.13 -6.07
C LEU A 85 -8.79 -5.88 -4.95
N ALA A 86 -7.48 -6.15 -5.11
CA ALA A 86 -6.68 -6.72 -4.03
C ALA A 86 -6.54 -5.74 -2.85
N VAL A 87 -6.41 -4.44 -3.11
CA VAL A 87 -6.43 -3.40 -2.04
C VAL A 87 -7.77 -3.39 -1.31
N LEU A 88 -8.89 -3.42 -2.04
CA LEU A 88 -10.23 -3.49 -1.44
C LEU A 88 -10.39 -4.75 -0.59
N TYR A 89 -9.96 -5.89 -1.10
CA TYR A 89 -9.99 -7.14 -0.37
C TYR A 89 -9.14 -7.08 0.92
N ALA A 90 -7.91 -6.55 0.84
CA ALA A 90 -7.05 -6.42 2.02
C ALA A 90 -7.67 -5.51 3.09
N LEU A 91 -8.25 -4.37 2.68
CA LEU A 91 -9.00 -3.48 3.58
C LEU A 91 -10.22 -4.18 4.18
N GLY A 92 -10.97 -4.93 3.35
CA GLY A 92 -12.09 -5.73 3.81
C GLY A 92 -11.67 -6.77 4.84
N LEU A 93 -10.61 -7.54 4.55
CA LEU A 93 -10.08 -8.54 5.48
C LEU A 93 -9.72 -7.91 6.82
N VAL A 94 -8.97 -6.80 6.83
CA VAL A 94 -8.60 -6.07 8.06
C VAL A 94 -9.85 -5.53 8.77
N ALA A 95 -10.78 -4.92 8.05
CA ALA A 95 -12.01 -4.38 8.65
C ALA A 95 -12.90 -5.48 9.24
N PHE A 96 -13.07 -6.61 8.57
CA PHE A 96 -13.91 -7.71 9.08
C PHE A 96 -13.28 -8.44 10.27
N THR A 97 -11.96 -8.50 10.34
CA THR A 97 -11.28 -9.22 11.42
C THR A 97 -10.97 -8.33 12.62
N LEU A 98 -10.66 -7.04 12.42
CA LEU A 98 -10.19 -6.15 13.49
C LEU A 98 -11.22 -5.09 13.92
N TYR A 99 -12.29 -4.87 13.17
CA TYR A 99 -13.35 -3.90 13.46
C TYR A 99 -14.73 -4.61 13.46
N PRO A 100 -15.75 -4.18 14.25
CA PRO A 100 -15.68 -3.07 15.21
C PRO A 100 -15.02 -3.47 16.52
N MET A 101 -14.39 -2.49 17.16
CA MET A 101 -13.97 -2.58 18.56
C MET A 101 -15.12 -2.13 19.45
N PRO A 102 -15.23 -2.65 20.71
CA PRO A 102 -16.25 -2.19 21.64
C PRO A 102 -16.16 -0.70 21.94
N ASP A 103 -17.31 0.01 21.98
CA ASP A 103 -17.37 1.47 22.09
C ASP A 103 -16.86 2.02 23.42
N ASP A 104 -17.00 1.27 24.53
CA ASP A 104 -16.52 1.66 25.86
C ASP A 104 -15.37 0.76 26.31
N PRO A 105 -14.12 1.14 26.02
CA PRO A 105 -12.95 0.34 26.34
C PRO A 105 -12.79 0.09 27.84
N VAL A 106 -13.06 1.09 28.66
CA VAL A 106 -12.88 1.01 30.14
C VAL A 106 -13.84 -0.01 30.72
N ARG A 107 -15.12 0.10 30.38
CA ARG A 107 -16.15 -0.81 30.84
C ARG A 107 -15.93 -2.23 30.30
N PHE A 108 -15.60 -2.36 29.03
CA PHE A 108 -15.37 -3.65 28.40
C PHE A 108 -14.20 -4.37 29.06
N CYS A 109 -13.05 -3.72 29.21
CA CYS A 109 -11.85 -4.32 29.81
C CYS A 109 -12.01 -4.62 31.31
N ALA A 110 -12.85 -3.88 32.03
CA ALA A 110 -13.16 -4.18 33.43
C ALA A 110 -14.07 -5.41 33.60
N THR A 111 -14.88 -5.76 32.60
CA THR A 111 -15.87 -6.83 32.69
C THR A 111 -15.53 -8.08 31.89
N HIS A 112 -14.62 -7.98 30.90
CA HIS A 112 -14.26 -9.09 30.01
C HIS A 112 -12.76 -9.38 30.10
N HIS A 113 -12.43 -10.59 30.54
CA HIS A 113 -11.06 -11.09 30.57
C HIS A 113 -10.97 -12.26 29.58
N LEU A 114 -10.62 -11.95 28.33
CA LEU A 114 -10.54 -12.94 27.25
C LEU A 114 -9.20 -13.66 27.33
N LEU A 115 -9.24 -14.96 27.62
CA LEU A 115 -8.06 -15.83 27.58
C LEU A 115 -7.89 -16.45 26.22
N PRO A 116 -6.64 -16.72 25.76
CA PRO A 116 -6.39 -17.43 24.52
C PRO A 116 -7.03 -18.82 24.53
N GLN A 117 -7.69 -19.17 23.44
CA GLN A 117 -8.20 -20.50 23.18
C GLN A 117 -7.10 -21.29 22.41
N LEU A 118 -6.57 -22.34 23.05
CA LEU A 118 -5.47 -23.14 22.53
C LEU A 118 -5.87 -24.59 22.24
N ASP A 119 -7.12 -24.98 22.52
CA ASP A 119 -7.60 -26.32 22.28
C ASP A 119 -7.88 -26.53 20.79
N LEU A 120 -7.04 -27.29 20.14
CA LEU A 120 -7.24 -27.70 18.76
C LEU A 120 -8.52 -28.56 18.70
N LEU A 121 -9.30 -28.35 17.63
CA LEU A 121 -10.55 -29.08 17.38
C LEU A 121 -11.76 -28.67 18.25
N LYS A 122 -11.67 -27.59 19.00
CA LYS A 122 -12.84 -26.97 19.66
C LYS A 122 -13.91 -26.59 18.63
N PHE A 123 -13.51 -26.27 17.40
CA PHE A 123 -14.42 -25.99 16.29
C PHE A 123 -15.45 -27.10 16.05
N ILE A 124 -15.14 -28.37 16.39
CA ILE A 124 -16.10 -29.50 16.30
C ILE A 124 -17.24 -29.29 17.28
N GLN A 125 -16.91 -28.81 18.49
CA GLN A 125 -17.92 -28.53 19.51
C GLN A 125 -18.72 -27.29 19.13
N ASP A 126 -18.05 -26.25 18.61
CA ASP A 126 -18.67 -25.01 18.15
C ASP A 126 -19.62 -25.25 16.97
N ALA A 127 -19.26 -26.14 16.06
CA ALA A 127 -20.15 -26.58 14.98
C ALA A 127 -21.42 -27.29 15.50
N GLN A 128 -21.33 -27.94 16.66
CA GLN A 128 -22.48 -28.58 17.32
C GLN A 128 -23.37 -27.62 18.08
N THR A 129 -22.90 -26.41 18.39
CA THR A 129 -23.69 -25.36 19.09
C THR A 129 -24.80 -24.79 18.22
N GLY A 130 -24.82 -25.08 16.92
CA GLY A 130 -25.85 -24.71 15.97
C GLY A 130 -25.33 -23.90 14.78
N LEU A 131 -26.27 -23.35 14.01
CA LEU A 131 -25.97 -22.66 12.76
C LEU A 131 -24.96 -21.51 12.90
N TYR A 132 -24.92 -20.82 14.04
CA TYR A 132 -24.00 -19.71 14.30
C TYR A 132 -22.53 -20.17 14.29
N GLY A 133 -22.20 -21.23 15.01
CA GLY A 133 -20.83 -21.77 15.05
C GLY A 133 -20.37 -22.24 13.66
N VAL A 134 -21.26 -22.93 12.92
CA VAL A 134 -20.96 -23.33 11.53
C VAL A 134 -20.71 -22.13 10.62
N LEU A 135 -21.54 -21.08 10.71
CA LEU A 135 -21.37 -19.87 9.88
C LEU A 135 -20.06 -19.16 10.20
N GLN A 136 -19.64 -19.07 11.46
CA GLN A 136 -18.36 -18.48 11.84
C GLN A 136 -17.20 -19.22 11.17
N LEU A 137 -17.17 -20.54 11.27
CA LEU A 137 -16.12 -21.36 10.64
C LEU A 137 -16.10 -21.22 9.11
N VAL A 138 -17.28 -21.26 8.48
CA VAL A 138 -17.41 -21.09 7.04
C VAL A 138 -16.92 -19.69 6.61
N MET A 139 -17.23 -18.64 7.36
CA MET A 139 -16.81 -17.30 7.03
C MET A 139 -15.30 -17.12 7.12
N ASN A 140 -14.63 -17.72 8.11
CA ASN A 140 -13.17 -17.71 8.21
C ASN A 140 -12.53 -18.32 6.95
N VAL A 141 -13.04 -19.47 6.51
CA VAL A 141 -12.61 -20.13 5.27
C VAL A 141 -12.86 -19.21 4.08
N VAL A 142 -14.08 -18.67 3.93
CA VAL A 142 -14.48 -17.83 2.79
C VAL A 142 -13.66 -16.55 2.71
N PHE A 143 -13.37 -15.91 3.83
CA PHE A 143 -12.56 -14.66 3.85
C PHE A 143 -11.12 -14.89 3.40
N PHE A 144 -10.53 -16.06 3.64
CA PHE A 144 -9.16 -16.33 3.23
C PHE A 144 -9.02 -17.00 1.85
N MET A 145 -10.12 -17.52 1.26
CA MET A 145 -10.08 -18.07 -0.10
C MET A 145 -9.56 -17.08 -1.15
N PRO A 146 -10.00 -15.79 -1.19
CA PRO A 146 -9.45 -14.83 -2.15
C PRO A 146 -7.95 -14.59 -1.97
N MET A 147 -7.42 -14.62 -0.74
CA MET A 147 -5.98 -14.50 -0.50
C MET A 147 -5.21 -15.62 -1.20
N GLY A 148 -5.57 -16.87 -0.95
CA GLY A 148 -4.91 -18.02 -1.60
C GLY A 148 -5.01 -17.97 -3.13
N PHE A 149 -6.19 -17.59 -3.65
CA PHE A 149 -6.40 -17.39 -5.08
C PHE A 149 -5.47 -16.32 -5.66
N MET A 150 -5.37 -15.15 -5.03
CA MET A 150 -4.54 -14.03 -5.47
C MET A 150 -3.06 -14.37 -5.43
N LEU A 151 -2.60 -15.01 -4.35
CA LEU A 151 -1.20 -15.44 -4.22
C LEU A 151 -0.81 -16.42 -5.34
N CYS A 152 -1.68 -17.35 -5.70
CA CYS A 152 -1.45 -18.27 -6.80
C CYS A 152 -1.60 -17.60 -8.17
N ARG A 153 -2.76 -16.96 -8.42
CA ARG A 153 -3.15 -16.52 -9.77
C ARG A 153 -2.53 -15.20 -10.18
N TRP A 154 -2.36 -14.24 -9.24
CA TRP A 154 -1.87 -12.90 -9.52
C TRP A 154 -0.40 -12.73 -9.17
N ALA A 155 0.00 -13.14 -7.94
CA ALA A 155 1.38 -13.06 -7.52
C ALA A 155 2.26 -14.17 -8.14
N GLY A 156 1.68 -15.31 -8.51
CA GLY A 156 2.42 -16.44 -9.09
C GLY A 156 3.28 -17.20 -8.08
N TRP A 157 2.94 -17.11 -6.81
CA TRP A 157 3.71 -17.74 -5.74
C TRP A 157 3.56 -19.27 -5.78
N ARG A 158 4.62 -19.95 -5.30
CA ARG A 158 4.60 -21.38 -5.05
C ARG A 158 3.76 -21.68 -3.81
N PHE A 159 3.14 -22.84 -3.75
CA PHE A 159 2.31 -23.29 -2.61
C PHE A 159 3.07 -23.15 -1.27
N TRP A 160 4.31 -23.63 -1.24
CA TRP A 160 5.16 -23.60 -0.04
C TRP A 160 5.58 -22.20 0.43
N VAL A 161 5.32 -21.16 -0.33
CA VAL A 161 5.50 -19.75 0.07
C VAL A 161 4.15 -19.13 0.44
N ALA A 162 3.12 -19.45 -0.35
CA ALA A 162 1.77 -18.92 -0.12
C ALA A 162 1.16 -19.43 1.19
N LEU A 163 1.37 -20.71 1.53
CA LEU A 163 0.83 -21.33 2.74
C LEU A 163 1.37 -20.69 4.03
N PRO A 164 2.70 -20.60 4.26
CA PRO A 164 3.25 -19.94 5.46
C PRO A 164 2.88 -18.47 5.53
N PHE A 165 2.80 -17.78 4.39
CA PHE A 165 2.37 -16.39 4.36
C PHE A 165 0.93 -16.22 4.82
N SER A 166 0.00 -17.05 4.32
CA SER A 166 -1.41 -17.00 4.70
C SER A 166 -1.60 -17.36 6.17
N PHE A 167 -0.87 -18.36 6.67
CA PHE A 167 -0.83 -18.70 8.09
C PHE A 167 -0.30 -17.53 8.92
N GLY A 168 0.80 -16.91 8.49
CA GLY A 168 1.37 -15.74 9.15
C GLY A 168 0.41 -14.55 9.23
N CYS A 169 -0.38 -14.31 8.17
CA CYS A 169 -1.44 -13.30 8.17
C CYS A 169 -2.52 -13.62 9.20
N SER A 170 -2.92 -14.88 9.32
CA SER A 170 -3.89 -15.30 10.34
C SER A 170 -3.34 -15.14 11.75
N VAL A 171 -2.10 -15.58 12.01
CA VAL A 171 -1.42 -15.36 13.30
C VAL A 171 -1.33 -13.87 13.63
N PHE A 172 -1.04 -13.02 12.64
CA PHE A 172 -0.98 -11.58 12.83
C PHE A 172 -2.33 -10.99 13.24
N ILE A 173 -3.43 -11.45 12.63
CA ILE A 173 -4.79 -11.02 12.97
C ILE A 173 -5.12 -11.43 14.41
N GLU A 174 -4.94 -12.71 14.75
CA GLU A 174 -5.22 -13.23 16.09
C GLU A 174 -4.38 -12.53 17.17
N THR A 175 -3.10 -12.31 16.90
CA THR A 175 -2.21 -11.59 17.82
C THR A 175 -2.64 -10.11 17.97
N SER A 176 -3.11 -9.49 16.89
CA SER A 176 -3.61 -8.11 16.93
C SER A 176 -4.88 -8.00 17.80
N GLN A 177 -5.77 -8.99 17.75
CA GLN A 177 -6.97 -9.04 18.59
C GLN A 177 -6.62 -9.27 20.06
N LEU A 178 -5.69 -10.20 20.35
CA LEU A 178 -5.21 -10.51 21.70
C LEU A 178 -4.52 -9.32 22.37
N THR A 179 -3.71 -8.58 21.61
CA THR A 179 -2.91 -7.45 22.14
C THR A 179 -3.67 -6.13 22.15
N GLY A 180 -4.98 -6.13 21.84
CA GLY A 180 -5.72 -4.89 21.70
C GLY A 180 -5.19 -4.04 20.56
N PHE A 181 -4.95 -4.67 19.41
CA PHE A 181 -4.34 -4.03 18.25
C PHE A 181 -3.02 -3.32 18.59
N TRP A 182 -2.10 -4.08 19.20
CA TRP A 182 -0.76 -3.62 19.59
C TRP A 182 -0.79 -2.45 20.60
N GLY A 183 -1.79 -2.46 21.50
CA GLY A 183 -1.93 -1.47 22.58
C GLY A 183 -2.73 -0.23 22.20
N LEU A 184 -3.33 -0.17 21.01
CA LEU A 184 -4.31 0.87 20.65
C LEU A 184 -5.62 0.72 21.42
N TYR A 185 -5.98 -0.50 21.79
CA TYR A 185 -7.10 -0.82 22.66
C TYR A 185 -6.56 -1.38 23.99
N PRO A 186 -7.11 -1.03 25.16
CA PRO A 186 -6.49 -1.29 26.47
C PRO A 186 -6.41 -2.78 26.86
N CYS A 187 -7.15 -3.67 26.21
CA CYS A 187 -7.16 -5.10 26.49
C CYS A 187 -7.48 -5.91 25.24
N ALA A 188 -7.42 -7.25 25.32
CA ALA A 188 -7.95 -8.12 24.29
C ALA A 188 -9.45 -7.88 24.09
N TYR A 189 -9.87 -7.53 22.87
CA TYR A 189 -11.29 -7.27 22.54
C TYR A 189 -11.95 -8.41 21.76
N ARG A 190 -11.15 -9.36 21.31
CA ARG A 190 -11.58 -10.66 20.76
C ARG A 190 -10.72 -11.77 21.33
N GLN A 191 -11.26 -12.97 21.41
CA GLN A 191 -10.53 -14.13 21.87
C GLN A 191 -9.54 -14.57 20.79
N PHE A 192 -8.28 -14.77 21.16
CA PHE A 192 -7.29 -15.45 20.31
C PHE A 192 -7.71 -16.90 20.15
N ASP A 193 -7.83 -17.40 18.93
CA ASP A 193 -8.31 -18.74 18.65
C ASP A 193 -7.43 -19.48 17.64
N VAL A 194 -6.88 -20.63 18.05
CA VAL A 194 -6.02 -21.46 17.20
C VAL A 194 -6.84 -22.11 16.08
N ASP A 195 -8.13 -22.43 16.31
CA ASP A 195 -9.00 -23.00 15.30
C ASP A 195 -9.29 -22.00 14.17
N ASP A 196 -9.37 -20.70 14.49
CA ASP A 196 -9.51 -19.64 13.49
C ASP A 196 -8.26 -19.57 12.60
N MET A 197 -7.04 -19.76 13.16
CA MET A 197 -5.83 -19.83 12.35
C MET A 197 -5.85 -21.03 11.38
N LEU A 198 -6.36 -22.16 11.80
CA LEU A 198 -6.47 -23.35 10.95
C LEU A 198 -7.50 -23.16 9.84
N THR A 199 -8.70 -22.66 10.17
CA THR A 199 -9.80 -22.46 9.20
C THR A 199 -9.48 -21.36 8.19
N ASN A 200 -8.85 -20.27 8.61
CA ASN A 200 -8.32 -19.22 7.75
C ASN A 200 -7.27 -19.79 6.76
N THR A 201 -6.32 -20.57 7.28
CA THR A 201 -5.29 -21.19 6.43
C THR A 201 -5.89 -22.20 5.47
N LEU A 202 -6.87 -22.98 5.90
CA LEU A 202 -7.62 -23.91 5.05
C LEU A 202 -8.32 -23.14 3.90
N GLY A 203 -8.92 -21.99 4.20
CA GLY A 203 -9.50 -21.11 3.20
C GLY A 203 -8.49 -20.71 2.12
N ALA A 204 -7.30 -20.30 2.53
CA ALA A 204 -6.23 -19.96 1.59
C ALA A 204 -5.77 -21.17 0.75
N VAL A 205 -5.69 -22.38 1.34
CA VAL A 205 -5.38 -23.62 0.61
C VAL A 205 -6.44 -23.90 -0.45
N ILE A 206 -7.71 -23.81 -0.10
CA ILE A 206 -8.83 -24.03 -1.03
C ILE A 206 -8.77 -22.99 -2.17
N GLY A 207 -8.60 -21.70 -1.85
CA GLY A 207 -8.48 -20.64 -2.83
C GLY A 207 -7.30 -20.82 -3.78
N PHE A 208 -6.15 -21.27 -3.25
CA PHE A 208 -4.98 -21.63 -4.04
C PHE A 208 -5.26 -22.79 -4.99
N GLY A 209 -5.94 -23.85 -4.50
CA GLY A 209 -6.38 -25.00 -5.30
C GLY A 209 -7.31 -24.59 -6.45
N ILE A 210 -8.32 -23.76 -6.16
CA ILE A 210 -9.23 -23.19 -7.17
C ILE A 210 -8.45 -22.43 -8.24
N ALA A 211 -7.48 -21.58 -7.83
CA ALA A 211 -6.65 -20.84 -8.76
C ALA A 211 -5.81 -21.74 -9.67
N LYS A 212 -5.33 -22.89 -9.16
CA LYS A 212 -4.61 -23.90 -9.93
C LYS A 212 -5.54 -24.59 -10.94
N LEU A 213 -6.73 -25.01 -10.51
CA LEU A 213 -7.72 -25.62 -11.39
C LEU A 213 -8.15 -24.69 -12.52
N ILE A 214 -8.44 -23.42 -12.20
CA ILE A 214 -8.73 -22.41 -13.21
C ILE A 214 -7.54 -22.21 -14.15
N GLY A 215 -6.30 -22.30 -13.64
CA GLY A 215 -5.08 -22.19 -14.44
C GLY A 215 -4.91 -23.32 -15.46
N LEU A 216 -5.45 -24.52 -15.19
CA LEU A 216 -5.47 -25.64 -16.14
C LEU A 216 -6.46 -25.41 -17.29
N VAL A 217 -7.65 -24.86 -16.98
CA VAL A 217 -8.71 -24.61 -17.97
C VAL A 217 -8.43 -23.32 -18.78
N TRP A 218 -7.96 -22.26 -18.09
CA TRP A 218 -7.61 -20.97 -18.68
C TRP A 218 -6.15 -20.61 -18.36
N PRO A 219 -5.19 -21.17 -19.09
CA PRO A 219 -3.78 -20.86 -18.91
C PRO A 219 -3.56 -19.36 -19.16
N LYS A 220 -2.73 -18.73 -18.34
CA LYS A 220 -2.27 -17.37 -18.61
C LYS A 220 -1.51 -17.41 -19.94
N LYS A 221 -1.91 -16.60 -20.93
CA LYS A 221 -1.07 -16.34 -22.09
C LYS A 221 0.27 -15.81 -21.56
N GLN A 222 1.33 -16.57 -21.80
CA GLN A 222 2.68 -16.06 -21.62
C GLN A 222 2.81 -14.93 -22.65
N ILE A 223 2.90 -13.71 -22.14
CA ILE A 223 3.24 -12.58 -22.97
C ILE A 223 4.74 -12.69 -23.06
N GLU A 224 5.23 -12.81 -24.28
CA GLU A 224 6.64 -12.59 -24.55
C GLU A 224 6.95 -11.22 -23.91
N THR A 225 7.65 -11.24 -22.79
CA THR A 225 8.25 -10.06 -22.19
C THR A 225 9.36 -9.65 -23.13
N GLY A 226 8.96 -9.03 -24.23
CA GLY A 226 9.88 -8.41 -25.20
C GLY A 226 10.70 -7.41 -24.42
N GLY A 227 11.98 -7.30 -24.76
CA GLY A 227 12.98 -6.50 -24.06
C GLY A 227 12.54 -5.09 -23.67
N MET A 228 13.49 -4.28 -23.30
CA MET A 228 13.33 -2.91 -22.85
C MET A 228 12.35 -2.09 -23.71
N VAL A 229 11.41 -1.40 -23.07
CA VAL A 229 10.46 -0.54 -23.78
C VAL A 229 11.17 0.72 -24.30
N THR A 230 11.29 0.83 -25.61
CA THR A 230 11.96 1.97 -26.28
C THR A 230 11.02 3.15 -26.53
N ARG A 231 9.70 2.93 -26.56
CA ARG A 231 8.67 3.98 -26.72
C ARG A 231 7.68 3.95 -25.55
N PRO A 232 8.11 4.35 -24.35
CA PRO A 232 7.22 4.37 -23.18
C PRO A 232 6.20 5.51 -23.28
N GLY A 233 4.97 5.24 -22.84
CA GLY A 233 3.94 6.28 -22.70
C GLY A 233 4.22 7.25 -21.55
N PHE A 234 3.40 8.31 -21.44
CA PHE A 234 3.55 9.35 -20.39
C PHE A 234 3.54 8.76 -18.97
N VAL A 235 2.53 7.97 -18.65
CA VAL A 235 2.40 7.38 -17.29
C VAL A 235 3.63 6.53 -16.95
N HIS A 236 4.17 5.79 -17.91
CA HIS A 236 5.37 4.98 -17.71
C HIS A 236 6.58 5.86 -17.34
N ARG A 237 6.79 6.95 -18.09
CA ARG A 237 7.87 7.93 -17.84
C ARG A 237 7.68 8.66 -16.51
N ALA A 238 6.43 9.07 -16.20
CA ALA A 238 6.10 9.73 -14.95
C ALA A 238 6.39 8.82 -13.74
N VAL A 239 5.99 7.54 -13.80
CA VAL A 239 6.27 6.57 -12.74
C VAL A 239 7.78 6.39 -12.54
N ALA A 240 8.55 6.24 -13.62
CA ALA A 240 10.01 6.12 -13.53
C ALA A 240 10.64 7.37 -12.88
N LEU A 241 10.26 8.58 -13.33
CA LEU A 241 10.75 9.83 -12.77
C LEU A 241 10.37 9.99 -11.29
N ILE A 242 9.14 9.65 -10.90
CA ILE A 242 8.71 9.74 -9.51
C ILE A 242 9.51 8.78 -8.63
N ILE A 243 9.81 7.56 -9.10
CA ILE A 243 10.69 6.63 -8.39
C ILE A 243 12.07 7.26 -8.19
N ASP A 244 12.66 7.85 -9.23
CA ASP A 244 13.97 8.51 -9.12
C ASP A 244 13.93 9.69 -8.13
N VAL A 245 12.90 10.53 -8.17
CA VAL A 245 12.71 11.64 -7.23
C VAL A 245 12.59 11.14 -5.79
N ILE A 246 11.80 10.08 -5.55
CA ILE A 246 11.67 9.48 -4.21
C ILE A 246 13.02 8.97 -3.71
N LEU A 247 13.78 8.27 -4.54
CA LEU A 247 15.10 7.77 -4.18
C LEU A 247 16.08 8.90 -3.88
N MET A 248 16.08 9.96 -4.71
CA MET A 248 16.88 11.16 -4.47
C MET A 248 16.51 11.83 -3.14
N GLN A 249 15.21 12.00 -2.86
CA GLN A 249 14.74 12.61 -1.62
C GLN A 249 15.09 11.77 -0.38
N ILE A 250 14.98 10.45 -0.45
CA ILE A 250 15.42 9.57 0.64
C ILE A 250 16.91 9.77 0.92
N CYS A 251 17.77 9.81 -0.11
CA CYS A 251 19.19 10.05 0.05
C CYS A 251 19.48 11.44 0.65
N VAL A 252 18.90 12.49 0.09
CA VAL A 252 19.09 13.87 0.55
C VAL A 252 18.61 14.03 1.99
N PHE A 253 17.41 13.52 2.31
CA PHE A 253 16.84 13.63 3.64
C PHE A 253 17.67 12.89 4.69
N THR A 254 18.09 11.65 4.40
CA THR A 254 18.91 10.86 5.32
C THR A 254 20.26 11.53 5.62
N ILE A 255 20.94 12.01 4.56
CA ILE A 255 22.24 12.70 4.73
C ILE A 255 22.06 14.04 5.43
N SER A 256 20.98 14.79 5.11
CA SER A 256 20.68 16.07 5.76
C SER A 256 20.39 15.90 7.25
N ILE A 257 19.63 14.87 7.66
CA ILE A 257 19.39 14.58 9.08
C ILE A 257 20.70 14.24 9.78
N ALA A 258 21.54 13.38 9.18
CA ALA A 258 22.82 13.02 9.75
C ALA A 258 23.74 14.24 9.90
N PHE A 259 23.77 15.11 8.89
CA PHE A 259 24.50 16.39 8.94
C PHE A 259 23.95 17.30 10.04
N MET A 260 22.64 17.49 10.12
CA MET A 260 22.00 18.32 11.14
C MET A 260 22.31 17.80 12.55
N TYR A 261 22.20 16.50 12.76
CA TYR A 261 22.53 15.89 14.03
C TYR A 261 24.01 16.14 14.41
N ALA A 262 24.93 15.90 13.48
CA ALA A 262 26.36 16.14 13.70
C ALA A 262 26.65 17.64 13.96
N PHE A 263 26.03 18.53 13.16
CA PHE A 263 26.18 19.97 13.31
C PHE A 263 25.74 20.42 14.71
N TYR A 264 24.53 20.10 15.16
CA TYR A 264 24.05 20.52 16.46
C TYR A 264 24.75 19.85 17.66
N LYS A 265 25.41 18.74 17.44
CA LYS A 265 26.26 18.10 18.47
C LYS A 265 27.63 18.80 18.61
N LEU A 266 28.18 19.30 17.52
CA LEU A 266 29.52 19.88 17.47
C LEU A 266 29.53 21.42 17.55
N ALA A 267 28.43 22.06 17.20
CA ALA A 267 28.29 23.50 17.13
C ALA A 267 27.97 24.12 18.50
N VAL A 268 28.77 25.09 18.92
CA VAL A 268 28.52 25.87 20.12
C VAL A 268 27.91 27.21 19.70
N PRO A 269 26.69 27.54 20.16
CA PRO A 269 26.04 28.79 19.80
C PRO A 269 26.78 30.01 20.38
N LEU A 270 26.96 31.04 19.58
CA LEU A 270 27.54 32.32 19.93
C LEU A 270 26.45 33.39 20.09
N ASN A 271 26.70 34.40 20.90
CA ASN A 271 25.74 35.49 21.19
C ASN A 271 25.37 36.36 19.95
N ASN A 272 26.10 36.20 18.84
CA ASN A 272 25.88 36.93 17.58
C ASN A 272 25.00 36.15 16.57
N GLY A 273 24.35 35.06 16.98
CA GLY A 273 23.51 34.21 16.11
C GLY A 273 24.32 33.28 15.18
N ARG A 274 25.65 33.19 15.39
CA ARG A 274 26.53 32.23 14.70
C ARG A 274 26.86 31.05 15.58
N PHE A 275 27.43 30.03 14.98
CA PHE A 275 27.88 28.82 15.66
C PHE A 275 29.38 28.66 15.52
N ASN A 276 30.04 28.24 16.58
CA ASN A 276 31.44 27.85 16.53
C ASN A 276 31.52 26.33 16.36
N VAL A 277 32.15 25.88 15.26
CA VAL A 277 32.39 24.45 14.96
C VAL A 277 33.90 24.26 14.90
N GLY A 278 34.46 23.81 16.00
CA GLY A 278 35.91 23.65 16.14
C GLY A 278 36.64 25.04 16.07
N ALA A 279 37.41 25.28 15.02
CA ALA A 279 38.15 26.51 14.81
C ALA A 279 37.42 27.53 13.90
N PHE A 280 36.21 27.20 13.41
CA PHE A 280 35.50 28.00 12.41
C PHE A 280 34.20 28.58 12.97
N GLU A 281 33.93 29.85 12.71
CA GLU A 281 32.62 30.45 12.94
C GLU A 281 31.75 30.29 11.69
N VAL A 282 30.58 29.67 11.87
CA VAL A 282 29.65 29.31 10.78
C VAL A 282 28.29 29.93 11.04
N GLY A 283 27.69 30.54 10.02
CA GLY A 283 26.32 31.05 10.10
C GLY A 283 25.25 29.97 9.92
N THR A 284 24.00 30.31 10.23
CA THR A 284 22.82 29.48 10.00
C THR A 284 22.63 29.16 8.52
N GLU A 285 23.18 29.95 7.61
CA GLU A 285 23.12 29.76 6.16
C GLU A 285 23.68 28.39 5.72
N LEU A 286 24.69 27.86 6.44
CA LEU A 286 25.23 26.54 6.14
C LEU A 286 24.17 25.44 6.25
N VAL A 287 23.29 25.56 7.24
CA VAL A 287 22.19 24.59 7.47
C VAL A 287 21.19 24.60 6.32
N GLU A 288 21.00 25.74 5.67
CA GLU A 288 20.11 25.89 4.50
C GLU A 288 20.78 25.44 3.20
N TRP A 289 22.08 25.77 3.02
CA TRP A 289 22.78 25.47 1.77
C TRP A 289 23.17 24.00 1.61
N VAL A 290 23.46 23.28 2.70
CA VAL A 290 23.89 21.88 2.63
C VAL A 290 22.80 20.98 2.03
N PRO A 291 21.53 21.01 2.44
CA PRO A 291 20.48 20.23 1.79
C PRO A 291 20.28 20.56 0.31
N ARG A 292 20.40 21.86 -0.07
CA ARG A 292 20.31 22.27 -1.49
C ARG A 292 21.46 21.70 -2.31
N LEU A 293 22.69 21.80 -1.81
CA LEU A 293 23.86 21.22 -2.47
C LEU A 293 23.73 19.69 -2.62
N LEU A 294 23.27 19.00 -1.57
CA LEU A 294 23.01 17.58 -1.61
C LEU A 294 21.94 17.23 -2.66
N ALA A 295 20.89 18.04 -2.79
CA ALA A 295 19.85 17.85 -3.81
C ALA A 295 20.43 18.00 -5.22
N VAL A 296 21.27 19.00 -5.48
CA VAL A 296 21.96 19.16 -6.77
C VAL A 296 22.87 17.98 -7.06
N CYS A 297 23.65 17.54 -6.08
CA CYS A 297 24.52 16.36 -6.22
C CYS A 297 23.73 15.08 -6.49
N ALA A 298 22.63 14.86 -5.76
CA ALA A 298 21.75 13.73 -5.98
C ALA A 298 21.14 13.75 -7.39
N PHE A 299 20.61 14.90 -7.82
CA PHE A 299 20.10 15.07 -9.18
C PHE A 299 21.18 14.77 -10.24
N ALA A 300 22.38 15.31 -10.09
CA ALA A 300 23.47 15.06 -11.01
C ALA A 300 23.85 13.56 -11.04
N ALA A 301 23.85 12.89 -9.91
CA ALA A 301 24.14 11.47 -9.83
C ALA A 301 23.03 10.61 -10.50
N PHE A 302 21.76 10.83 -10.14
CA PHE A 302 20.64 9.96 -10.56
C PHE A 302 20.16 10.26 -11.99
N GLU A 303 20.10 11.54 -12.38
CA GLU A 303 19.50 11.98 -13.65
C GLU A 303 20.51 12.28 -14.76
N VAL A 304 21.81 12.41 -14.43
CA VAL A 304 22.86 12.66 -15.42
C VAL A 304 23.87 11.52 -15.45
N TRP A 305 24.58 11.27 -14.35
CA TRP A 305 25.70 10.32 -14.33
C TRP A 305 25.26 8.86 -14.52
N ILE A 306 24.24 8.39 -13.79
CA ILE A 306 23.73 7.02 -13.92
C ILE A 306 23.24 6.75 -15.33
N PRO A 307 22.30 7.52 -15.92
CA PRO A 307 21.82 7.24 -17.26
C PRO A 307 22.91 7.42 -18.34
N TRP A 308 23.85 8.34 -18.15
CA TRP A 308 25.00 8.47 -19.05
C TRP A 308 25.81 7.18 -19.13
N ARG A 309 26.03 6.51 -17.98
CA ARG A 309 26.79 5.24 -17.86
C ARG A 309 25.97 4.02 -18.31
N HIS A 310 24.66 4.02 -18.11
CA HIS A 310 23.76 2.88 -18.31
C HIS A 310 22.85 3.02 -19.52
N ARG A 311 23.37 3.54 -20.62
CA ARG A 311 22.67 3.64 -21.92
C ARG A 311 21.28 4.30 -21.81
N GLY A 312 21.19 5.40 -21.07
CA GLY A 312 19.95 6.15 -20.90
C GLY A 312 18.98 5.56 -19.85
N GLN A 313 19.45 4.74 -18.94
CA GLN A 313 18.62 4.18 -17.87
C GLN A 313 18.93 4.82 -16.53
N THR A 314 17.99 5.58 -15.98
CA THR A 314 17.96 5.95 -14.56
C THR A 314 17.59 4.72 -13.71
N LEU A 315 17.65 4.81 -12.38
CA LEU A 315 17.23 3.70 -11.52
C LEU A 315 15.73 3.39 -11.67
N GLY A 316 14.89 4.42 -11.74
CA GLY A 316 13.46 4.27 -12.02
C GLY A 316 13.20 3.66 -13.40
N CYS A 317 13.99 4.05 -14.41
CA CYS A 317 13.92 3.45 -15.74
C CYS A 317 14.33 1.98 -15.74
N GLN A 318 15.38 1.59 -15.00
CA GLN A 318 15.79 0.19 -14.85
C GLN A 318 14.68 -0.64 -14.18
N TYR A 319 14.08 -0.11 -13.10
CA TYR A 319 12.99 -0.79 -12.42
C TYR A 319 11.76 -0.96 -13.32
N THR A 320 11.39 0.06 -14.08
CA THR A 320 10.22 0.04 -14.98
C THR A 320 10.50 -0.51 -16.38
N GLN A 321 11.72 -1.04 -16.62
CA GLN A 321 12.12 -1.67 -17.87
C GLN A 321 12.02 -0.75 -19.10
N MET A 322 12.42 0.52 -18.95
CA MET A 322 12.44 1.51 -20.03
C MET A 322 13.79 2.22 -20.15
N THR A 323 13.96 3.04 -21.19
CA THR A 323 15.10 3.94 -21.35
C THR A 323 14.63 5.35 -21.70
N VAL A 324 15.38 6.37 -21.27
CA VAL A 324 15.13 7.76 -21.68
C VAL A 324 15.70 8.03 -23.09
N GLU A 325 16.64 7.23 -23.55
CA GLU A 325 17.18 7.28 -24.93
C GLU A 325 16.38 6.35 -25.82
N SER A 326 15.38 6.85 -26.55
CA SER A 326 14.55 6.05 -27.49
C SER A 326 15.34 5.53 -28.69
N ALA A 327 16.41 6.24 -29.08
CA ALA A 327 17.36 5.85 -30.13
C ALA A 327 18.79 6.04 -29.61
N PRO A 328 19.75 5.21 -30.04
CA PRO A 328 21.16 5.37 -29.69
C PRO A 328 21.67 6.73 -30.18
N ARG A 329 22.06 7.60 -29.28
CA ARG A 329 22.65 8.91 -29.58
C ARG A 329 24.15 8.86 -29.36
N THR A 330 24.93 9.49 -30.23
CA THR A 330 26.39 9.55 -30.13
C THR A 330 26.89 10.98 -30.30
N GLY A 331 28.06 11.26 -29.77
CA GLY A 331 28.74 12.54 -29.95
C GLY A 331 27.96 13.74 -29.41
N THR A 332 27.98 14.84 -30.17
CA THR A 332 27.39 16.15 -29.78
C THR A 332 25.88 16.06 -29.55
N TYR A 333 25.16 15.25 -30.31
CA TYR A 333 23.71 15.10 -30.14
C TYR A 333 23.33 14.49 -28.78
N ARG A 334 24.14 13.55 -28.28
CA ARG A 334 23.95 12.97 -26.95
C ARG A 334 24.19 14.00 -25.86
N VAL A 335 25.25 14.78 -25.98
CA VAL A 335 25.54 15.89 -25.05
C VAL A 335 24.40 16.90 -25.03
N ALA A 336 23.96 17.37 -26.22
CA ALA A 336 22.86 18.32 -26.33
C ALA A 336 21.57 17.81 -25.66
N PHE A 337 21.23 16.54 -25.87
CA PHE A 337 20.07 15.90 -25.22
C PHE A 337 20.19 15.96 -23.70
N TYR A 338 21.33 15.52 -23.13
CA TYR A 338 21.49 15.53 -21.67
C TYR A 338 21.53 16.95 -21.09
N VAL A 339 22.14 17.93 -21.78
CA VAL A 339 22.15 19.33 -21.36
C VAL A 339 20.72 19.88 -21.30
N THR A 340 19.94 19.69 -22.38
CA THR A 340 18.54 20.18 -22.41
C THR A 340 17.67 19.49 -21.36
N ARG A 341 17.79 18.16 -21.24
CA ARG A 341 17.09 17.38 -20.25
C ARG A 341 17.44 17.82 -18.83
N THR A 342 18.72 18.00 -18.54
CA THR A 342 19.22 18.47 -17.24
C THR A 342 18.72 19.89 -16.93
N ALA A 343 18.72 20.80 -17.91
CA ALA A 343 18.21 22.15 -17.72
C ALA A 343 16.72 22.12 -17.34
N VAL A 344 15.90 21.38 -18.06
CA VAL A 344 14.44 21.33 -17.82
C VAL A 344 14.11 20.59 -16.52
N LEU A 345 14.59 19.34 -16.37
CA LEU A 345 14.26 18.52 -15.18
C LEU A 345 14.98 19.05 -13.93
N GLY A 346 16.20 19.59 -14.08
CA GLY A 346 16.94 20.20 -12.96
C GLY A 346 16.23 21.43 -12.44
N THR A 347 15.75 22.32 -13.31
CA THR A 347 14.94 23.49 -12.90
C THR A 347 13.66 23.00 -12.20
N TRP A 348 12.96 22.04 -12.77
CA TRP A 348 11.75 21.46 -12.17
C TRP A 348 12.03 20.87 -10.78
N TYR A 349 13.11 20.11 -10.62
CA TYR A 349 13.50 19.51 -9.36
C TYR A 349 13.92 20.55 -8.30
N LEU A 350 14.67 21.59 -8.70
CA LEU A 350 15.06 22.69 -7.79
C LEU A 350 13.84 23.46 -7.30
N LEU A 351 12.87 23.75 -8.17
CA LEU A 351 11.60 24.38 -7.78
C LEU A 351 10.82 23.51 -6.79
N LEU A 352 10.88 22.20 -6.93
CA LEU A 352 10.28 21.24 -5.98
C LEU A 352 10.98 21.31 -4.61
N VAL A 353 12.31 21.31 -4.59
CA VAL A 353 13.12 21.34 -3.36
C VAL A 353 12.98 22.66 -2.62
N ASP A 354 12.95 23.80 -3.36
CA ASP A 354 12.81 25.13 -2.77
C ASP A 354 11.37 25.46 -2.33
N GLY A 355 10.41 24.56 -2.60
CA GLY A 355 9.01 24.78 -2.24
C GLY A 355 8.33 25.92 -3.01
N ALA A 356 8.85 26.26 -4.19
CA ALA A 356 8.34 27.33 -5.05
C ALA A 356 7.03 26.88 -5.75
N ASN A 357 5.94 26.83 -5.02
CA ASN A 357 4.67 26.21 -5.45
C ASN A 357 4.14 26.71 -6.81
N GLN A 358 4.06 28.04 -7.03
CA GLN A 358 3.49 28.55 -8.27
C GLN A 358 4.35 28.23 -9.52
N PRO A 359 5.66 28.57 -9.58
CA PRO A 359 6.47 28.25 -10.75
C PRO A 359 6.63 26.75 -10.98
N PHE A 360 6.67 25.94 -9.92
CA PHE A 360 6.67 24.48 -10.02
C PHE A 360 5.44 23.95 -10.76
N TRP A 361 4.25 24.38 -10.36
CA TRP A 361 3.00 23.93 -11.00
C TRP A 361 2.86 24.43 -12.43
N TRP A 362 3.28 25.68 -12.72
CA TRP A 362 3.30 26.19 -14.10
C TRP A 362 4.23 25.42 -15.01
N LEU A 363 5.45 25.11 -14.55
CA LEU A 363 6.39 24.31 -15.32
C LEU A 363 5.88 22.88 -15.51
N THR A 364 5.32 22.28 -14.46
CA THR A 364 4.70 20.94 -14.55
C THR A 364 3.56 20.90 -15.58
N PHE A 365 2.68 21.92 -15.56
CA PHE A 365 1.61 22.07 -16.51
C PHE A 365 2.12 22.26 -17.94
N ALA A 366 3.11 23.12 -18.13
CA ALA A 366 3.74 23.35 -19.44
C ALA A 366 4.37 22.06 -20.01
N LEU A 367 5.07 21.29 -19.19
CA LEU A 367 5.64 20.00 -19.58
C LEU A 367 4.55 18.97 -19.96
N LEU A 368 3.44 18.95 -19.21
CA LEU A 368 2.29 18.11 -19.53
C LEU A 368 1.67 18.48 -20.86
N VAL A 369 1.39 19.77 -21.09
CA VAL A 369 0.80 20.26 -22.34
C VAL A 369 1.74 20.00 -23.51
N PHE A 370 3.03 20.30 -23.36
CA PHE A 370 4.04 20.01 -24.37
C PHE A 370 4.02 18.52 -24.75
N TRP A 371 3.99 17.64 -23.77
CA TRP A 371 3.96 16.21 -24.01
C TRP A 371 2.66 15.75 -24.71
N LEU A 372 1.49 16.29 -24.30
CA LEU A 372 0.20 15.99 -24.94
C LEU A 372 0.20 16.42 -26.41
N VAL A 373 0.71 17.61 -26.72
CA VAL A 373 0.83 18.11 -28.10
C VAL A 373 1.80 17.26 -28.92
N ALA A 374 2.96 16.94 -28.36
CA ALA A 374 3.96 16.11 -29.05
C ALA A 374 3.49 14.67 -29.32
N ASN A 375 2.59 14.11 -28.50
CA ASN A 375 1.99 12.80 -28.78
C ASN A 375 0.80 12.87 -29.73
N TYR A 376 0.05 13.97 -29.76
CA TYR A 376 -1.09 14.13 -30.66
C TYR A 376 -0.66 14.05 -32.14
N ASP A 377 0.47 14.70 -32.50
CA ASP A 377 1.00 14.69 -33.86
C ASP A 377 1.47 13.29 -34.33
N ASN A 378 1.80 12.39 -33.41
CA ASN A 378 2.17 11.01 -33.77
C ASN A 378 0.99 10.12 -34.19
N THR A 379 -0.26 10.57 -33.98
CA THR A 379 -1.47 9.84 -34.38
C THR A 379 -2.00 10.30 -35.75
N LEU A 380 -1.53 11.43 -36.26
CA LEU A 380 -1.88 11.97 -37.58
C LEU A 380 -0.78 11.63 -38.60
N THR A 381 -1.01 10.62 -39.39
CA THR A 381 -0.16 10.21 -40.51
C THR A 381 -0.30 11.19 -41.69
N GLU A 382 0.49 12.26 -41.70
CA GLU A 382 0.78 12.99 -42.95
C GLU A 382 2.16 13.69 -42.85
N PRO A 383 3.02 13.63 -43.93
CA PRO A 383 4.48 13.84 -43.81
C PRO A 383 5.01 15.27 -43.98
N THR A 384 4.21 16.32 -43.96
CA THR A 384 4.63 17.64 -44.43
C THR A 384 4.97 18.70 -43.36
N LEU A 385 4.70 18.44 -42.05
CA LEU A 385 5.13 19.32 -40.95
C LEU A 385 6.18 18.68 -40.03
N LEU A 386 6.59 17.46 -40.37
CA LEU A 386 7.37 16.56 -39.49
C LEU A 386 8.85 16.94 -39.33
N VAL A 387 9.44 17.76 -40.18
CA VAL A 387 10.89 18.02 -40.16
C VAL A 387 11.26 18.96 -39.01
N GLN A 388 10.42 19.93 -38.65
CA GLN A 388 10.68 20.85 -37.52
C GLN A 388 10.35 20.23 -36.17
N PHE A 389 9.28 19.43 -36.06
CA PHE A 389 8.91 18.76 -34.80
C PHE A 389 9.75 17.51 -34.50
N HIS A 390 10.32 16.85 -35.51
CA HIS A 390 11.21 15.70 -35.32
C HIS A 390 12.47 16.06 -34.53
N ILE A 391 12.93 17.27 -34.63
CA ILE A 391 14.06 17.79 -33.83
C ILE A 391 13.66 17.87 -32.35
N TYR A 392 12.42 18.31 -32.04
CA TYR A 392 11.94 18.40 -30.67
C TYR A 392 11.64 17.04 -30.04
N GLN A 393 11.08 16.08 -30.78
CA GLN A 393 10.90 14.72 -30.30
C GLN A 393 12.23 14.04 -29.95
N HIS A 394 13.29 14.31 -30.72
CA HIS A 394 14.62 13.79 -30.46
C HIS A 394 15.33 14.47 -29.29
N LEU A 395 14.89 15.64 -28.84
CA LEU A 395 15.44 16.33 -27.67
C LEU A 395 14.84 15.87 -26.33
N PHE A 396 13.58 15.41 -26.34
CA PHE A 396 12.84 15.07 -25.11
C PHE A 396 12.36 13.61 -25.01
N SER A 397 12.60 12.77 -26.01
CA SER A 397 12.28 11.34 -25.97
C SER A 397 13.50 10.48 -25.62
#